data_50a36b42b1e3c43af372b74ae0bfadb5
#
_entry.id   50a36b42b1e3c43af372b74ae0bfadb5
#
_cell.length_a   1.000
_cell.length_b   1.000
_cell.length_c   1.000
_cell.angle_alpha   90.00
_cell.angle_beta   90.00
_cell.angle_gamma   90.00
#
_symmetry.space_group_name_H-M   'P 1'
#
loop_
_entity.id
_entity.type
_entity.pdbx_description
1 polymer ?
#
loop_
_entity_poly.entity_id
_entity_poly.type
_entity_poly.pdbx_seq_one_letter_code
_entity_poly.pdbx_strand_id
1 'polypeptide(L)'
;MSGGPDPQRSAEARPESLADLLGGRRGAVDATLPPLAFGLGWALGGLAAAVAAAVVTGTAVAGWRWRRGDRPRSVLVGLLAVCLAALIALRTGRAGDFFLLQIAANAASALAWAVSVVVRWPLLGVVVGLALGQRGRWRRDPALLRAYGRASWVWTASYVLRVAVLVPLWLDGQVVALAVTRAALTWPLIAAALAVSWVVIRRSLPAGHPGLRHPAGASGPGGAPTPAVAREEAVAREEAVAREQ
;
A
#
# COMPACT_ATOMS: atom_id res chain seq x y z
N MET A 1 17.35 15.46 -45.03
CA MET A 1 16.01 15.07 -44.54
C MET A 1 16.18 14.81 -43.07
N SER A 2 15.90 15.84 -42.26
CA SER A 2 16.07 15.80 -40.79
C SER A 2 14.72 15.44 -40.18
N GLY A 3 14.61 14.21 -39.69
CA GLY A 3 13.46 13.77 -38.89
C GLY A 3 13.60 14.24 -37.48
N GLY A 4 12.93 15.33 -37.11
CA GLY A 4 12.81 15.76 -35.73
C GLY A 4 12.06 14.73 -34.89
N PRO A 5 12.34 14.64 -33.57
CA PRO A 5 11.62 13.72 -32.69
C PRO A 5 10.15 14.11 -32.62
N ASP A 6 9.28 13.12 -32.86
CA ASP A 6 7.82 13.23 -32.82
C ASP A 6 7.37 13.61 -31.40
N PRO A 7 6.77 14.80 -31.19
CA PRO A 7 6.32 15.23 -29.88
C PRO A 7 5.16 14.40 -29.29
N GLN A 8 4.55 13.53 -30.08
CA GLN A 8 3.44 12.66 -29.61
C GLN A 8 3.92 11.40 -28.87
N ARG A 9 5.19 10.97 -29.00
CA ARG A 9 5.73 9.84 -28.25
C ARG A 9 6.11 10.15 -26.80
N SER A 10 6.14 11.42 -26.42
CA SER A 10 6.50 11.85 -25.05
C SER A 10 5.29 11.96 -24.10
N ALA A 11 4.07 11.70 -24.57
CA ALA A 11 2.84 11.88 -23.79
C ALA A 11 2.37 10.64 -23.01
N GLU A 12 3.02 9.49 -23.15
CA GLU A 12 2.46 8.20 -22.66
C GLU A 12 3.16 7.55 -21.46
N ALA A 13 3.85 8.29 -20.64
CA ALA A 13 4.34 7.73 -19.39
C ALA A 13 4.05 8.66 -18.21
N ARG A 14 2.76 8.95 -17.96
CA ARG A 14 2.37 9.39 -16.61
C ARG A 14 2.59 8.22 -15.67
N PRO A 15 3.45 8.34 -14.65
CA PRO A 15 3.56 7.29 -13.64
C PRO A 15 2.17 7.10 -13.03
N GLU A 16 1.61 5.89 -13.17
CA GLU A 16 0.38 5.50 -12.48
C GLU A 16 0.56 5.88 -11.01
N SER A 17 -0.28 6.74 -10.48
CA SER A 17 -0.18 7.18 -9.10
C SER A 17 -0.41 5.97 -8.19
N LEU A 18 0.23 5.93 -7.01
CA LEU A 18 -0.04 4.88 -6.02
C LEU A 18 -1.55 4.78 -5.70
N ALA A 19 -2.27 5.88 -5.83
CA ALA A 19 -3.73 5.93 -5.68
C ALA A 19 -4.44 5.13 -6.79
N ASP A 20 -3.93 5.13 -8.02
CA ASP A 20 -4.50 4.35 -9.13
C ASP A 20 -4.21 2.85 -8.99
N LEU A 21 -3.03 2.49 -8.46
CA LEU A 21 -2.67 1.10 -8.14
C LEU A 21 -3.52 0.53 -6.99
N LEU A 22 -3.97 1.36 -6.05
CA LEU A 22 -4.84 0.98 -4.93
C LEU A 22 -6.34 1.00 -5.29
N GLY A 23 -6.69 1.19 -6.57
CA GLY A 23 -8.09 1.22 -7.04
C GLY A 23 -8.78 2.56 -6.82
N GLY A 24 -8.07 3.59 -6.36
CA GLY A 24 -8.57 4.92 -6.12
C GLY A 24 -9.77 5.00 -5.16
N ARG A 25 -10.34 6.21 -5.00
CA ARG A 25 -11.55 6.45 -4.15
C ARG A 25 -12.74 5.57 -4.55
N ARG A 26 -12.84 5.21 -5.83
CA ARG A 26 -13.97 4.42 -6.38
C ARG A 26 -13.88 2.95 -5.99
N GLY A 27 -12.72 2.32 -6.14
CA GLY A 27 -12.53 0.93 -5.71
C GLY A 27 -12.74 0.74 -4.20
N ALA A 28 -12.50 1.78 -3.48
CA ALA A 28 -12.74 1.93 -2.07
C ALA A 28 -14.21 1.82 -1.68
N VAL A 29 -15.05 2.64 -2.29
CA VAL A 29 -16.51 2.63 -2.08
C VAL A 29 -17.06 1.26 -2.48
N ASP A 30 -16.64 0.75 -3.64
CA ASP A 30 -17.10 -0.53 -4.17
C ASP A 30 -16.81 -1.70 -3.20
N ALA A 31 -15.66 -1.69 -2.50
CA ALA A 31 -15.29 -2.75 -1.55
C ALA A 31 -16.04 -2.65 -0.20
N THR A 32 -16.63 -1.50 0.13
CA THR A 32 -17.39 -1.32 1.38
C THR A 32 -18.88 -1.66 1.25
N LEU A 33 -19.43 -1.64 0.04
CA LEU A 33 -20.85 -1.85 -0.19
C LEU A 33 -21.35 -3.25 0.21
N PRO A 34 -20.72 -4.39 -0.19
CA PRO A 34 -21.25 -5.71 0.16
C PRO A 34 -21.28 -5.99 1.68
N PRO A 35 -20.24 -5.62 2.48
CA PRO A 35 -20.32 -5.80 3.94
C PRO A 35 -21.37 -4.93 4.63
N LEU A 36 -21.59 -3.70 4.15
CA LEU A 36 -22.65 -2.84 4.68
C LEU A 36 -24.03 -3.40 4.33
N ALA A 37 -24.20 -3.87 3.09
CA ALA A 37 -25.44 -4.53 2.67
C ALA A 37 -25.70 -5.81 3.48
N PHE A 38 -24.64 -6.58 3.81
CA PHE A 38 -24.75 -7.73 4.71
C PHE A 38 -25.25 -7.32 6.10
N GLY A 39 -24.65 -6.29 6.71
CA GLY A 39 -25.06 -5.80 8.02
C GLY A 39 -26.50 -5.29 8.05
N LEU A 40 -26.92 -4.57 7.01
CA LEU A 40 -28.29 -4.09 6.86
C LEU A 40 -29.27 -5.26 6.67
N GLY A 41 -28.96 -6.21 5.78
CA GLY A 41 -29.77 -7.40 5.56
C GLY A 41 -29.94 -8.22 6.82
N TRP A 42 -28.89 -8.36 7.65
CA TRP A 42 -28.95 -8.99 8.95
C TRP A 42 -29.93 -8.29 9.90
N ALA A 43 -29.87 -6.97 9.97
CA ALA A 43 -30.75 -6.18 10.82
C ALA A 43 -32.23 -6.28 10.43
N LEU A 44 -32.53 -6.48 9.14
CA LEU A 44 -33.89 -6.49 8.59
C LEU A 44 -34.51 -7.88 8.52
N GLY A 45 -33.74 -8.94 8.28
CA GLY A 45 -34.31 -10.25 7.99
C GLY A 45 -33.37 -11.44 8.31
N GLY A 46 -32.36 -11.24 9.16
CA GLY A 46 -31.49 -12.31 9.62
C GLY A 46 -30.51 -12.80 8.55
N LEU A 47 -29.97 -14.03 8.75
CA LEU A 47 -28.85 -14.54 7.95
C LEU A 47 -29.16 -14.67 6.45
N ALA A 48 -30.36 -15.15 6.09
CA ALA A 48 -30.73 -15.33 4.68
C ALA A 48 -30.76 -13.97 3.94
N ALA A 49 -31.40 -12.96 4.54
CA ALA A 49 -31.45 -11.60 3.98
C ALA A 49 -30.06 -10.96 3.93
N ALA A 50 -29.22 -11.18 4.94
CA ALA A 50 -27.83 -10.68 4.95
C ALA A 50 -27.02 -11.24 3.77
N VAL A 51 -27.06 -12.55 3.59
CA VAL A 51 -26.34 -13.24 2.50
C VAL A 51 -26.88 -12.77 1.14
N ALA A 52 -28.19 -12.74 0.96
CA ALA A 52 -28.81 -12.26 -0.29
C ALA A 52 -28.37 -10.83 -0.61
N ALA A 53 -28.44 -9.91 0.36
CA ALA A 53 -28.02 -8.52 0.19
C ALA A 53 -26.54 -8.39 -0.18
N ALA A 54 -25.66 -9.13 0.48
CA ALA A 54 -24.23 -9.12 0.17
C ALA A 54 -23.92 -9.65 -1.22
N VAL A 55 -24.51 -10.78 -1.61
CA VAL A 55 -24.29 -11.41 -2.93
C VAL A 55 -24.85 -10.54 -4.04
N VAL A 56 -26.07 -10.03 -3.90
CA VAL A 56 -26.67 -9.12 -4.89
C VAL A 56 -25.82 -7.87 -5.05
N THR A 57 -25.42 -7.22 -3.94
CA THR A 57 -24.58 -6.03 -3.99
C THR A 57 -23.20 -6.35 -4.56
N GLY A 58 -22.60 -7.45 -4.16
CA GLY A 58 -21.30 -7.89 -4.69
C GLY A 58 -21.34 -8.16 -6.20
N THR A 59 -22.39 -8.80 -6.68
CA THR A 59 -22.61 -9.06 -8.11
C THR A 59 -22.87 -7.78 -8.88
N ALA A 60 -23.67 -6.85 -8.33
CA ALA A 60 -23.93 -5.54 -8.94
C ALA A 60 -22.64 -4.71 -9.06
N VAL A 61 -21.82 -4.68 -7.99
CA VAL A 61 -20.50 -4.03 -8.01
C VAL A 61 -19.58 -4.69 -9.03
N ALA A 62 -19.54 -6.02 -9.09
CA ALA A 62 -18.73 -6.75 -10.05
C ALA A 62 -19.15 -6.43 -11.49
N GLY A 63 -20.44 -6.47 -11.80
CA GLY A 63 -20.98 -6.10 -13.10
C GLY A 63 -20.69 -4.66 -13.50
N TRP A 64 -20.82 -3.73 -12.55
CA TRP A 64 -20.48 -2.33 -12.74
C TRP A 64 -18.99 -2.11 -13.04
N ARG A 65 -18.10 -2.77 -12.30
CA ARG A 65 -16.65 -2.72 -12.52
C ARG A 65 -16.27 -3.33 -13.85
N TRP A 66 -16.91 -4.45 -14.24
CA TRP A 66 -16.71 -5.06 -15.53
C TRP A 66 -17.07 -4.10 -16.68
N ARG A 67 -18.22 -3.43 -16.58
CA ARG A 67 -18.66 -2.44 -17.57
C ARG A 67 -17.73 -1.23 -17.70
N ARG A 68 -16.97 -0.91 -16.64
CA ARG A 68 -15.96 0.16 -16.63
C ARG A 68 -14.61 -0.25 -17.21
N GLY A 69 -14.45 -1.51 -17.59
CA GLY A 69 -13.18 -2.03 -18.10
C GLY A 69 -12.12 -2.32 -17.04
N ASP A 70 -12.52 -2.49 -15.76
CA ASP A 70 -11.60 -2.92 -14.74
C ASP A 70 -11.00 -4.29 -15.08
N ARG A 71 -9.80 -4.56 -14.59
CA ARG A 71 -9.09 -5.83 -14.83
C ARG A 71 -9.96 -7.01 -14.37
N PRO A 72 -10.34 -7.95 -15.24
CA PRO A 72 -11.29 -9.02 -14.91
C PRO A 72 -10.84 -9.87 -13.70
N ARG A 73 -9.54 -10.07 -13.52
CA ARG A 73 -8.99 -10.77 -12.37
C ARG A 73 -9.35 -10.11 -11.03
N SER A 74 -9.26 -8.78 -10.95
CA SER A 74 -9.57 -8.05 -9.69
C SER A 74 -11.06 -8.08 -9.37
N VAL A 75 -11.91 -8.05 -10.40
CA VAL A 75 -13.37 -8.17 -10.25
C VAL A 75 -13.75 -9.55 -9.76
N LEU A 76 -13.20 -10.60 -10.38
CA LEU A 76 -13.46 -12.00 -10.00
C LEU A 76 -12.97 -12.31 -8.58
N VAL A 77 -11.77 -11.85 -8.20
CA VAL A 77 -11.25 -12.04 -6.83
C VAL A 77 -12.16 -11.37 -5.80
N GLY A 78 -12.63 -10.14 -6.07
CA GLY A 78 -13.56 -9.45 -5.17
C GLY A 78 -14.89 -10.19 -5.01
N LEU A 79 -15.48 -10.65 -6.11
CA LEU A 79 -16.74 -11.40 -6.08
C LEU A 79 -16.55 -12.75 -5.36
N LEU A 80 -15.48 -13.47 -5.68
CA LEU A 80 -15.16 -14.75 -5.03
C LEU A 80 -15.00 -14.59 -3.52
N ALA A 81 -14.35 -13.51 -3.06
CA ALA A 81 -14.21 -13.22 -1.64
C ALA A 81 -15.56 -13.00 -0.95
N VAL A 82 -16.51 -12.29 -1.59
CA VAL A 82 -17.87 -12.11 -1.06
C VAL A 82 -18.62 -13.44 -1.01
N CYS A 83 -18.57 -14.24 -2.08
CA CYS A 83 -19.22 -15.54 -2.14
C CYS A 83 -18.65 -16.51 -1.08
N LEU A 84 -17.33 -16.53 -0.90
CA LEU A 84 -16.68 -17.36 0.11
C LEU A 84 -17.08 -16.93 1.53
N ALA A 85 -17.09 -15.62 1.82
CA ALA A 85 -17.53 -15.10 3.10
C ALA A 85 -19.01 -15.44 3.39
N ALA A 86 -19.88 -15.31 2.39
CA ALA A 86 -21.29 -15.68 2.48
C ALA A 86 -21.44 -17.21 2.71
N LEU A 87 -20.67 -18.02 2.02
CA LEU A 87 -20.66 -19.49 2.19
C LEU A 87 -20.23 -19.89 3.62
N ILE A 88 -19.18 -19.25 4.15
CA ILE A 88 -18.73 -19.49 5.53
C ILE A 88 -19.87 -19.19 6.50
N ALA A 89 -20.50 -18.03 6.41
CA ALA A 89 -21.62 -17.64 7.28
C ALA A 89 -22.81 -18.61 7.18
N LEU A 90 -23.15 -19.08 5.98
CA LEU A 90 -24.20 -20.07 5.77
C LEU A 90 -23.84 -21.44 6.38
N ARG A 91 -22.59 -21.88 6.25
CA ARG A 91 -22.15 -23.19 6.76
C ARG A 91 -22.05 -23.23 8.27
N THR A 92 -21.63 -22.14 8.88
CA THR A 92 -21.51 -22.03 10.35
C THR A 92 -22.82 -21.66 11.04
N GLY A 93 -23.78 -21.11 10.29
CA GLY A 93 -25.01 -20.54 10.84
C GLY A 93 -24.81 -19.24 11.63
N ARG A 94 -23.57 -18.71 11.67
CA ARG A 94 -23.19 -17.50 12.40
C ARG A 94 -22.95 -16.35 11.43
N ALA A 95 -23.80 -15.33 11.46
CA ALA A 95 -23.68 -14.18 10.57
C ALA A 95 -22.34 -13.41 10.74
N GLY A 96 -21.79 -13.37 11.96
CA GLY A 96 -20.49 -12.77 12.23
C GLY A 96 -19.35 -13.39 11.42
N ASP A 97 -19.46 -14.66 11.05
CA ASP A 97 -18.42 -15.41 10.33
C ASP A 97 -18.27 -14.95 8.87
N PHE A 98 -19.21 -14.17 8.34
CA PHE A 98 -19.03 -13.43 7.09
C PHE A 98 -17.77 -12.52 7.13
N PHE A 99 -17.44 -12.00 8.30
CA PHE A 99 -16.29 -11.11 8.48
C PHE A 99 -14.99 -11.86 8.82
N LEU A 100 -15.06 -13.18 9.05
CA LEU A 100 -13.92 -13.99 9.47
C LEU A 100 -12.77 -13.95 8.44
N LEU A 101 -13.10 -14.04 7.15
CA LEU A 101 -12.09 -13.94 6.09
C LEU A 101 -11.33 -12.61 6.13
N GLN A 102 -12.03 -11.52 6.42
CA GLN A 102 -11.41 -10.19 6.55
C GLN A 102 -10.56 -10.08 7.81
N ILE A 103 -11.01 -10.63 8.94
CA ILE A 103 -10.25 -10.66 10.19
C ILE A 103 -8.96 -11.46 9.98
N ALA A 104 -9.07 -12.65 9.38
CA ALA A 104 -7.93 -13.48 9.05
C ALA A 104 -6.94 -12.78 8.09
N ALA A 105 -7.46 -12.10 7.06
CA ALA A 105 -6.62 -11.33 6.14
C ALA A 105 -5.90 -10.17 6.84
N ASN A 106 -6.55 -9.47 7.78
CA ASN A 106 -5.89 -8.43 8.57
C ASN A 106 -4.80 -9.01 9.48
N ALA A 107 -5.06 -10.16 10.15
CA ALA A 107 -4.09 -10.84 10.99
C ALA A 107 -2.88 -11.33 10.17
N ALA A 108 -3.13 -11.97 9.02
CA ALA A 108 -2.08 -12.38 8.09
C ALA A 108 -1.26 -11.18 7.58
N SER A 109 -1.93 -10.07 7.27
CA SER A 109 -1.24 -8.83 6.86
C SER A 109 -0.37 -8.26 7.98
N ALA A 110 -0.89 -8.20 9.22
CA ALA A 110 -0.11 -7.77 10.38
C ALA A 110 1.15 -8.59 10.55
N LEU A 111 1.02 -9.92 10.46
CA LEU A 111 2.14 -10.85 10.53
C LEU A 111 3.13 -10.66 9.38
N ALA A 112 2.65 -10.56 8.14
CA ALA A 112 3.50 -10.34 6.97
C ALA A 112 4.30 -9.05 7.08
N TRP A 113 3.68 -7.95 7.51
CA TRP A 113 4.36 -6.68 7.74
C TRP A 113 5.39 -6.78 8.87
N ALA A 114 5.05 -7.40 10.01
CA ALA A 114 5.96 -7.59 11.12
C ALA A 114 7.18 -8.45 10.72
N VAL A 115 6.94 -9.61 10.11
CA VAL A 115 7.99 -10.51 9.62
C VAL A 115 8.89 -9.80 8.62
N SER A 116 8.34 -9.00 7.73
CA SER A 116 9.12 -8.25 6.74
C SER A 116 10.14 -7.31 7.37
N VAL A 117 9.80 -6.70 8.52
CA VAL A 117 10.73 -5.84 9.25
C VAL A 117 11.79 -6.66 9.97
N VAL A 118 11.41 -7.77 10.62
CA VAL A 118 12.33 -8.66 11.33
C VAL A 118 13.38 -9.26 10.38
N VAL A 119 12.95 -9.68 9.18
CA VAL A 119 13.83 -10.22 8.13
C VAL A 119 14.65 -9.12 7.43
N ARG A 120 14.52 -7.85 7.85
CA ARG A 120 15.19 -6.70 7.22
C ARG A 120 14.84 -6.51 5.72
N TRP A 121 13.64 -6.92 5.37
CA TRP A 121 13.07 -6.68 4.05
C TRP A 121 11.73 -5.94 4.15
N PRO A 122 11.72 -4.68 4.64
CA PRO A 122 10.49 -3.96 4.93
C PRO A 122 9.59 -3.84 3.69
N LEU A 123 8.34 -4.30 3.82
CA LEU A 123 7.38 -4.29 2.70
C LEU A 123 7.14 -2.90 2.15
N LEU A 124 7.18 -1.86 3.01
CA LEU A 124 7.04 -0.49 2.53
C LEU A 124 8.17 -0.11 1.55
N GLY A 125 9.40 -0.54 1.83
CA GLY A 125 10.52 -0.34 0.92
C GLY A 125 10.34 -1.09 -0.41
N VAL A 126 9.74 -2.28 -0.38
CA VAL A 126 9.39 -3.02 -1.60
C VAL A 126 8.34 -2.27 -2.40
N VAL A 127 7.23 -1.83 -1.76
CA VAL A 127 6.14 -1.10 -2.42
C VAL A 127 6.62 0.21 -3.02
N VAL A 128 7.35 1.02 -2.23
CA VAL A 128 7.89 2.30 -2.70
C VAL A 128 8.96 2.08 -3.76
N GLY A 129 9.84 1.10 -3.58
CA GLY A 129 10.89 0.75 -4.53
C GLY A 129 10.33 0.29 -5.87
N LEU A 130 9.24 -0.48 -5.89
CA LEU A 130 8.54 -0.86 -7.13
C LEU A 130 7.87 0.36 -7.79
N ALA A 131 7.19 1.21 -7.00
CA ALA A 131 6.54 2.41 -7.51
C ALA A 131 7.54 3.42 -8.10
N LEU A 132 8.76 3.50 -7.57
CA LEU A 132 9.84 4.37 -8.06
C LEU A 132 10.78 3.68 -9.06
N GLY A 133 10.51 2.44 -9.46
CA GLY A 133 11.35 1.67 -10.41
C GLY A 133 12.76 1.37 -9.91
N GLN A 134 13.00 1.37 -8.61
CA GLN A 134 14.34 1.30 -8.01
C GLN A 134 14.95 -0.11 -7.94
N ARG A 135 14.20 -1.18 -8.30
CA ARG A 135 14.68 -2.59 -8.34
C ARG A 135 15.55 -2.99 -7.14
N GLY A 136 15.20 -2.53 -5.92
CA GLY A 136 15.92 -2.89 -4.67
C GLY A 136 17.15 -2.05 -4.34
N ARG A 137 17.51 -1.00 -5.11
CA ARG A 137 18.63 -0.09 -4.81
C ARG A 137 18.55 0.58 -3.45
N TRP A 138 17.31 0.85 -2.95
CA TRP A 138 17.06 1.39 -1.63
C TRP A 138 17.61 0.52 -0.48
N ARG A 139 17.85 -0.78 -0.70
CA ARG A 139 18.42 -1.67 0.31
C ARG A 139 19.90 -1.43 0.57
N ARG A 140 20.61 -0.84 -0.38
CA ARG A 140 22.02 -0.46 -0.24
C ARG A 140 22.21 0.81 0.56
N ASP A 141 21.12 1.54 0.83
CA ASP A 141 21.09 2.75 1.62
C ASP A 141 20.62 2.44 3.05
N PRO A 142 21.52 2.46 4.06
CA PRO A 142 21.16 2.13 5.44
C PRO A 142 20.17 3.12 6.06
N ALA A 143 20.14 4.37 5.60
CA ALA A 143 19.19 5.37 6.08
C ALA A 143 17.78 5.07 5.58
N LEU A 144 17.62 4.78 4.28
CA LEU A 144 16.36 4.37 3.70
C LEU A 144 15.85 3.05 4.27
N LEU A 145 16.74 2.06 4.47
CA LEU A 145 16.36 0.77 5.05
C LEU A 145 15.76 0.94 6.45
N ARG A 146 16.39 1.78 7.29
CA ARG A 146 15.87 2.09 8.65
C ARG A 146 14.57 2.87 8.59
N ALA A 147 14.46 3.86 7.70
CA ALA A 147 13.26 4.68 7.52
C ALA A 147 12.07 3.81 7.09
N TYR A 148 12.24 2.95 6.10
CA TYR A 148 11.21 2.02 5.65
C TYR A 148 10.86 0.97 6.70
N GLY A 149 11.83 0.48 7.47
CA GLY A 149 11.57 -0.42 8.59
C GLY A 149 10.67 0.21 9.65
N ARG A 150 11.00 1.43 10.10
CA ARG A 150 10.16 2.17 11.06
C ARG A 150 8.76 2.45 10.52
N ALA A 151 8.66 2.88 9.27
CA ALA A 151 7.37 3.16 8.65
C ALA A 151 6.55 1.87 8.41
N SER A 152 7.18 0.70 8.19
CA SER A 152 6.48 -0.59 8.10
C SER A 152 5.83 -1.00 9.43
N TRP A 153 6.38 -0.60 10.58
CA TRP A 153 5.74 -0.81 11.89
C TRP A 153 4.42 -0.05 12.02
N VAL A 154 4.28 1.11 11.37
CA VAL A 154 3.01 1.86 11.34
C VAL A 154 1.92 1.03 10.66
N TRP A 155 2.25 0.35 9.58
CA TRP A 155 1.33 -0.56 8.89
C TRP A 155 1.00 -1.79 9.72
N THR A 156 2.00 -2.40 10.36
CA THR A 156 1.77 -3.49 11.33
C THR A 156 0.79 -3.04 12.40
N ALA A 157 1.03 -1.90 13.05
CA ALA A 157 0.14 -1.36 14.09
C ALA A 157 -1.28 -1.10 13.56
N SER A 158 -1.43 -0.61 12.33
CA SER A 158 -2.74 -0.38 11.72
C SER A 158 -3.54 -1.67 11.51
N TYR A 159 -2.88 -2.77 11.11
CA TYR A 159 -3.53 -4.07 10.97
C TYR A 159 -3.84 -4.73 12.31
N VAL A 160 -2.91 -4.61 13.27
CA VAL A 160 -3.15 -5.09 14.66
C VAL A 160 -4.33 -4.37 15.29
N LEU A 161 -4.43 -3.05 15.11
CA LEU A 161 -5.57 -2.27 15.61
C LEU A 161 -6.89 -2.76 15.01
N ARG A 162 -6.93 -3.04 13.70
CA ARG A 162 -8.13 -3.61 13.06
C ARG A 162 -8.52 -4.96 13.67
N VAL A 163 -7.56 -5.84 13.87
CA VAL A 163 -7.81 -7.15 14.51
C VAL A 163 -8.30 -6.96 15.93
N ALA A 164 -7.64 -6.09 16.71
CA ALA A 164 -8.00 -5.81 18.11
C ALA A 164 -9.42 -5.25 18.27
N VAL A 165 -9.91 -4.49 17.29
CA VAL A 165 -11.27 -3.95 17.31
C VAL A 165 -12.30 -4.96 16.75
N LEU A 166 -11.97 -5.65 15.66
CA LEU A 166 -12.93 -6.53 15.00
C LEU A 166 -13.13 -7.86 15.72
N VAL A 167 -12.10 -8.41 16.37
CA VAL A 167 -12.21 -9.71 17.06
C VAL A 167 -13.19 -9.69 18.23
N PRO A 168 -13.17 -8.71 19.16
CA PRO A 168 -14.19 -8.63 20.20
C PRO A 168 -15.61 -8.54 19.64
N LEU A 169 -15.83 -7.67 18.66
CA LEU A 169 -17.15 -7.52 18.02
C LEU A 169 -17.62 -8.82 17.34
N TRP A 170 -16.70 -9.61 16.79
CA TRP A 170 -16.99 -10.90 16.21
C TRP A 170 -17.33 -11.94 17.28
N LEU A 171 -16.59 -11.97 18.38
CA LEU A 171 -16.86 -12.86 19.51
C LEU A 171 -18.23 -12.58 20.14
N ASP A 172 -18.59 -11.29 20.26
CA ASP A 172 -19.87 -10.84 20.80
C ASP A 172 -21.03 -10.98 19.79
N GLY A 173 -20.76 -11.43 18.57
CA GLY A 173 -21.78 -11.61 17.52
C GLY A 173 -22.41 -10.31 17.02
N GLN A 174 -21.74 -9.16 17.17
CA GLN A 174 -22.25 -7.83 16.83
C GLN A 174 -22.12 -7.52 15.33
N VAL A 175 -22.95 -8.17 14.50
CA VAL A 175 -22.85 -8.14 13.03
C VAL A 175 -22.93 -6.74 12.45
N VAL A 176 -23.89 -5.92 12.92
CA VAL A 176 -24.06 -4.55 12.43
C VAL A 176 -22.85 -3.69 12.82
N ALA A 177 -22.37 -3.82 14.06
CA ALA A 177 -21.19 -3.11 14.52
C ALA A 177 -19.95 -3.53 13.72
N LEU A 178 -19.78 -4.81 13.39
CA LEU A 178 -18.71 -5.30 12.51
C LEU A 178 -18.76 -4.62 11.13
N ALA A 179 -19.94 -4.56 10.51
CA ALA A 179 -20.12 -3.93 9.19
C ALA A 179 -19.77 -2.45 9.20
N VAL A 180 -20.30 -1.71 10.16
CA VAL A 180 -20.05 -0.26 10.31
C VAL A 180 -18.60 0.04 10.67
N THR A 181 -18.06 -0.68 11.66
CA THR A 181 -16.67 -0.49 12.11
C THR A 181 -15.68 -0.79 10.99
N ARG A 182 -15.89 -1.87 10.24
CA ARG A 182 -15.07 -2.17 9.07
C ARG A 182 -15.06 -1.02 8.08
N ALA A 183 -16.24 -0.50 7.72
CA ALA A 183 -16.36 0.61 6.78
C ALA A 183 -15.67 1.88 7.31
N ALA A 184 -15.92 2.22 8.59
CA ALA A 184 -15.38 3.40 9.23
C ALA A 184 -13.86 3.35 9.40
N LEU A 185 -13.28 2.18 9.78
CA LEU A 185 -11.83 2.08 10.00
C LEU A 185 -11.01 1.96 8.72
N THR A 186 -11.59 1.52 7.60
CA THR A 186 -10.79 1.20 6.41
C THR A 186 -10.06 2.43 5.87
N TRP A 187 -10.76 3.50 5.61
CA TRP A 187 -10.19 4.67 4.93
C TRP A 187 -9.44 5.63 5.84
N PRO A 188 -9.99 6.02 7.00
CA PRO A 188 -9.26 6.87 7.93
C PRO A 188 -7.94 6.25 8.37
N LEU A 189 -7.93 4.93 8.60
CA LEU A 189 -6.72 4.24 9.06
C LEU A 189 -5.67 4.11 7.96
N ILE A 190 -6.06 3.91 6.70
CA ILE A 190 -5.13 3.94 5.57
C ILE A 190 -4.54 5.34 5.40
N ALA A 191 -5.38 6.38 5.44
CA ALA A 191 -4.93 7.76 5.33
C ALA A 191 -3.97 8.13 6.47
N ALA A 192 -4.31 7.76 7.71
CA ALA A 192 -3.45 7.96 8.87
C ALA A 192 -2.12 7.19 8.73
N ALA A 193 -2.15 5.92 8.32
CA ALA A 193 -0.95 5.13 8.11
C ALA A 193 -0.03 5.72 7.04
N LEU A 194 -0.58 6.23 5.94
CA LEU A 194 0.19 6.93 4.91
C LEU A 194 0.80 8.23 5.43
N ALA A 195 0.01 9.06 6.13
CA ALA A 195 0.47 10.33 6.70
C ALA A 195 1.58 10.12 7.73
N VAL A 196 1.37 9.19 8.66
CA VAL A 196 2.36 8.86 9.70
C VAL A 196 3.61 8.24 9.07
N SER A 197 3.47 7.33 8.10
CA SER A 197 4.61 6.75 7.38
C SER A 197 5.44 7.83 6.67
N TRP A 198 4.80 8.80 6.06
CA TRP A 198 5.47 9.94 5.43
C TRP A 198 6.27 10.76 6.44
N VAL A 199 5.66 11.10 7.59
CA VAL A 199 6.33 11.84 8.67
C VAL A 199 7.50 11.04 9.24
N VAL A 200 7.31 9.74 9.50
CA VAL A 200 8.36 8.84 10.01
C VAL A 200 9.53 8.76 9.04
N ILE A 201 9.27 8.61 7.74
CA ILE A 201 10.32 8.56 6.72
C ILE A 201 11.07 9.90 6.70
N ARG A 202 10.37 11.03 6.62
CA ARG A 202 11.01 12.36 6.59
C ARG A 202 11.89 12.61 7.80
N ARG A 203 11.42 12.25 9.00
CA ARG A 203 12.19 12.44 10.24
C ARG A 203 13.33 11.44 10.42
N SER A 204 13.30 10.31 9.71
CA SER A 204 14.33 9.28 9.79
C SER A 204 15.48 9.50 8.83
N LEU A 205 15.35 10.36 7.83
CA LEU A 205 16.40 10.68 6.88
C LEU A 205 17.31 11.78 7.44
N PRO A 206 18.66 11.64 7.33
CA PRO A 206 19.61 12.68 7.72
C PRO A 206 19.43 13.97 6.91
N ALA A 207 19.82 15.11 7.51
CA ALA A 207 19.89 16.37 6.79
C ALA A 207 20.87 16.24 5.59
N GLY A 208 20.41 16.65 4.40
CA GLY A 208 21.20 16.53 3.17
C GLY A 208 21.05 15.21 2.40
N HIS A 209 20.21 14.29 2.88
CA HIS A 209 19.93 13.05 2.13
C HIS A 209 19.21 13.38 0.80
N PRO A 210 19.65 12.80 -0.36
CA PRO A 210 19.08 13.11 -1.68
C PRO A 210 17.61 12.67 -1.85
N GLY A 211 17.02 12.05 -0.84
CA GLY A 211 15.60 11.70 -0.78
C GLY A 211 15.28 10.31 -1.32
N LEU A 212 13.97 10.01 -1.37
CA LEU A 212 13.45 8.68 -1.72
C LEU A 212 13.74 8.27 -3.17
N ARG A 213 13.90 9.24 -4.07
CA ARG A 213 14.11 8.98 -5.51
C ARG A 213 15.56 8.64 -5.86
N HIS A 214 16.50 9.09 -5.03
CA HIS A 214 17.93 8.92 -5.26
C HIS A 214 18.59 8.28 -4.04
N PRO A 215 18.53 6.94 -3.88
CA PRO A 215 19.20 6.26 -2.76
C PRO A 215 20.70 6.58 -2.73
N ALA A 216 21.21 7.00 -1.57
CA ALA A 216 22.63 7.19 -1.35
C ALA A 216 23.33 5.84 -1.54
N GLY A 217 24.35 5.75 -2.40
CA GLY A 217 24.99 4.48 -2.79
C GLY A 217 24.52 3.92 -4.12
N ALA A 218 23.58 4.59 -4.81
CA ALA A 218 23.27 4.34 -6.22
C ALA A 218 24.27 5.06 -7.16
N SER A 219 25.08 5.98 -6.63
CA SER A 219 26.26 6.51 -7.29
C SER A 219 27.25 5.34 -7.38
N GLY A 220 27.37 4.76 -8.57
CA GLY A 220 28.47 3.83 -8.87
C GLY A 220 29.82 4.50 -8.61
N PRO A 221 30.95 3.79 -8.73
CA PRO A 221 32.29 4.36 -8.51
C PRO A 221 32.66 5.54 -9.44
N GLY A 222 31.71 6.15 -10.13
CA GLY A 222 31.86 7.32 -11.00
C GLY A 222 31.61 8.69 -10.36
N GLY A 223 31.34 8.75 -9.04
CA GLY A 223 31.12 10.03 -8.33
C GLY A 223 32.30 10.47 -7.43
N ALA A 224 33.29 9.65 -7.23
CA ALA A 224 34.59 10.13 -6.77
C ALA A 224 35.29 10.74 -7.99
N PRO A 225 35.83 11.97 -7.91
CA PRO A 225 36.65 12.49 -8.99
C PRO A 225 37.73 11.43 -9.29
N THR A 226 37.84 11.07 -10.55
CA THR A 226 38.90 10.14 -10.99
C THR A 226 40.21 10.61 -10.38
N PRO A 227 41.10 9.70 -9.94
CA PRO A 227 42.42 10.11 -9.38
C PRO A 227 43.17 11.12 -10.26
N ALA A 228 42.85 11.14 -11.55
CA ALA A 228 43.38 12.12 -12.50
C ALA A 228 42.76 13.51 -12.27
N VAL A 229 41.41 13.64 -12.11
CA VAL A 229 40.72 14.92 -11.87
C VAL A 229 41.08 15.46 -10.47
N ALA A 230 41.17 14.59 -9.47
CA ALA A 230 41.61 15.00 -8.13
C ALA A 230 43.06 15.51 -8.10
N ARG A 231 43.94 14.95 -8.93
CA ARG A 231 45.29 15.45 -9.11
C ARG A 231 45.34 16.79 -9.86
N GLU A 232 44.53 16.94 -10.89
CA GLU A 232 44.40 18.19 -11.66
C GLU A 232 43.88 19.35 -10.80
N GLU A 233 42.84 19.09 -9.96
CA GLU A 233 42.34 20.07 -8.99
C GLU A 233 43.39 20.38 -7.88
N ALA A 234 44.18 19.44 -7.44
CA ALA A 234 45.22 19.65 -6.46
C ALA A 234 46.34 20.53 -7.03
N VAL A 235 46.80 20.23 -8.26
CA VAL A 235 47.81 21.02 -8.96
C VAL A 235 47.32 22.44 -9.26
N ALA A 236 46.05 22.59 -9.69
CA ALA A 236 45.46 23.90 -9.92
C ALA A 236 45.36 24.75 -8.64
N ARG A 237 45.12 24.11 -7.48
CA ARG A 237 45.13 24.81 -6.19
C ARG A 237 46.57 25.22 -5.76
N GLU A 238 47.54 24.38 -5.96
CA GLU A 238 48.96 24.69 -5.69
C GLU A 238 49.46 25.85 -6.57
N GLU A 239 49.11 25.86 -7.86
CA GLU A 239 49.47 26.92 -8.77
C GLU A 239 48.75 28.27 -8.42
N ALA A 240 47.49 28.22 -7.94
CA ALA A 240 46.77 29.39 -7.48
C ALA A 240 47.43 30.01 -6.25
N VAL A 241 47.84 29.20 -5.28
CA VAL A 241 48.53 29.68 -4.07
C VAL A 241 49.92 30.22 -4.39
N ALA A 242 50.65 29.63 -5.36
CA ALA A 242 51.94 30.12 -5.78
C ALA A 242 51.88 31.49 -6.54
N ARG A 243 50.77 31.84 -7.10
CA ARG A 243 50.54 33.18 -7.77
C ARG A 243 50.18 34.28 -6.82
N GLU A 244 49.76 33.96 -5.59
CA GLU A 244 49.40 34.97 -4.56
C GLU A 244 50.58 35.30 -3.62
N GLN A 245 51.74 34.68 -3.78
CA GLN A 245 52.99 34.99 -3.08
C GLN A 245 53.98 35.76 -4.00
#